data_bbe88d2f1e30b1d82d480606996c3be6
#
_entry.id   bbe88d2f1e30b1d82d480606996c3be6
#
_cell.length_a   1.000
_cell.length_b   1.000
_cell.length_c   1.000
_cell.angle_alpha   90.00
_cell.angle_beta   90.00
_cell.angle_gamma   90.00
#
_symmetry.space_group_name_H-M   'P 1'
#
loop_
_entity.id
_entity.type
_entity.pdbx_description
1 polymer ?
#
loop_
_entity_poly.entity_id
_entity_poly.type
_entity_poly.pdbx_seq_one_letter_code
_entity_poly.pdbx_strand_id
1 'polypeptide(L)'
;MKKFFILLALCAFGTVSALAQQAKYVFYFIGDGMGLNQVNVTELYLASLEGRIGIEHLEFADFPYSTFATSYASNTDVTDSAAAGTALATGHKTKSGMLGMTADSVAVNSIAYWAKQSGKKVGICTNVIIDDATPAAFYAHQTNRGHYHPIGMQMAESGYDYFAGSDFRRPVENGVDLHTVCADHGYTWAYGYDEARAKWQSAEKLIMVQRKDRPRDIPYTIDRTEQDLTMSQIVETGINMLMKNNKNGFFFMVEGGAIDHACHGRDAMTTIKDVIDFNESIKLAIDFYKKHPKETLIVVTADHETGGIVPGNGPYHLNLDLLQHQTCSTDAVTEKLNNLKRNRMRKTWDDIKAVLSESYGLFTKVKLSESEENTLHEAYEAAFEGDAKEENWYSTNSALAAKARDLLNRKAGISWASGSHSGGYVPVFTIGVGAEKYHGRLNNIDIPEITAKIAGYKK
;
A
#
# COMPACT_ATOMS: atom_id res chain seq x y z
N MET A 1 -31.78 73.51 -33.66
CA MET A 1 -30.46 72.85 -33.47
C MET A 1 -30.49 72.07 -32.19
N LYS A 2 -30.74 70.79 -32.30
CA LYS A 2 -30.81 69.85 -31.13
C LYS A 2 -29.43 69.21 -31.02
N LYS A 3 -28.73 69.40 -29.90
CA LYS A 3 -27.46 68.76 -29.60
C LYS A 3 -27.75 67.36 -29.02
N PHE A 4 -27.32 66.32 -29.72
CA PHE A 4 -27.30 64.95 -29.22
C PHE A 4 -26.05 64.80 -28.35
N PHE A 5 -26.25 64.44 -27.05
CA PHE A 5 -25.20 63.95 -26.16
C PHE A 5 -25.18 62.41 -26.25
N ILE A 6 -24.12 61.88 -26.82
CA ILE A 6 -23.85 60.42 -26.76
C ILE A 6 -23.08 60.14 -25.49
N LEU A 7 -23.74 59.44 -24.57
CA LEU A 7 -23.13 58.94 -23.33
C LEU A 7 -22.43 57.60 -23.66
N LEU A 8 -21.11 57.61 -23.73
CA LEU A 8 -20.29 56.39 -23.86
C LEU A 8 -20.18 55.76 -22.47
N ALA A 9 -20.96 54.70 -22.21
CA ALA A 9 -20.76 53.87 -21.04
C ALA A 9 -19.61 52.92 -21.30
N LEU A 10 -18.43 53.17 -20.74
CA LEU A 10 -17.35 52.21 -20.66
C LEU A 10 -17.72 51.13 -19.67
N CYS A 11 -18.16 49.98 -20.18
CA CYS A 11 -18.21 48.73 -19.39
C CYS A 11 -16.77 48.25 -19.19
N ALA A 12 -16.18 48.60 -18.07
CA ALA A 12 -14.96 47.95 -17.61
C ALA A 12 -15.32 46.50 -17.19
N PHE A 13 -15.21 45.57 -18.13
CA PHE A 13 -15.16 44.12 -17.78
C PHE A 13 -13.82 43.88 -17.08
N GLY A 14 -13.82 44.04 -15.77
CA GLY A 14 -12.77 43.50 -14.94
C GLY A 14 -12.79 42.00 -15.09
N THR A 15 -11.84 41.44 -15.82
CA THR A 15 -11.52 40.01 -15.79
C THR A 15 -11.02 39.71 -14.39
N VAL A 16 -11.94 39.36 -13.49
CA VAL A 16 -11.58 38.66 -12.26
C VAL A 16 -11.03 37.34 -12.75
N SER A 17 -9.71 37.26 -12.90
CA SER A 17 -9.03 35.98 -13.00
C SER A 17 -9.39 35.23 -11.69
N ALA A 18 -10.38 34.35 -11.77
CA ALA A 18 -10.64 33.42 -10.68
C ALA A 18 -9.34 32.65 -10.49
N LEU A 19 -8.56 32.99 -9.44
CA LEU A 19 -7.41 32.21 -9.05
C LEU A 19 -7.94 30.77 -8.89
N ALA A 20 -7.43 29.87 -9.71
CA ALA A 20 -7.85 28.47 -9.65
C ALA A 20 -7.70 28.02 -8.20
N GLN A 21 -8.78 27.47 -7.64
CA GLN A 21 -8.80 27.03 -6.26
C GLN A 21 -7.72 25.97 -6.07
N GLN A 22 -6.80 26.20 -5.13
CA GLN A 22 -5.72 25.27 -4.83
C GLN A 22 -6.17 24.25 -3.77
N ALA A 23 -5.70 23.01 -3.92
CA ALA A 23 -5.91 22.02 -2.89
C ALA A 23 -5.04 22.35 -1.64
N LYS A 24 -5.69 22.60 -0.54
CA LYS A 24 -5.07 22.86 0.75
C LYS A 24 -4.63 21.57 1.43
N TYR A 25 -5.43 20.55 1.31
CA TYR A 25 -5.24 19.21 1.86
C TYR A 25 -5.09 18.21 0.73
N VAL A 26 -3.98 17.50 0.71
CA VAL A 26 -3.70 16.47 -0.29
C VAL A 26 -3.51 15.13 0.42
N PHE A 27 -4.35 14.17 0.07
CA PHE A 27 -4.16 12.76 0.39
C PHE A 27 -3.62 12.06 -0.85
N TYR A 28 -2.55 11.29 -0.69
CA TYR A 28 -1.83 10.62 -1.76
C TYR A 28 -1.65 9.14 -1.41
N PHE A 29 -2.62 8.32 -1.81
CA PHE A 29 -2.66 6.90 -1.51
C PHE A 29 -1.95 6.10 -2.59
N ILE A 30 -1.07 5.19 -2.19
CA ILE A 30 -0.35 4.25 -3.08
C ILE A 30 -0.60 2.84 -2.56
N GLY A 31 -1.35 2.03 -3.32
CA GLY A 31 -1.43 0.59 -3.09
C GLY A 31 -0.25 -0.07 -3.79
N ASP A 32 0.78 -0.47 -3.06
CA ASP A 32 1.95 -1.13 -3.63
C ASP A 32 1.52 -2.44 -4.31
N GLY A 33 1.93 -2.63 -5.57
CA GLY A 33 1.55 -3.79 -6.36
C GLY A 33 0.08 -3.87 -6.80
N MET A 34 -0.74 -2.86 -6.47
CA MET A 34 -2.19 -2.83 -6.71
C MET A 34 -2.52 -2.41 -8.15
N GLY A 35 -2.39 -3.32 -9.11
CA GLY A 35 -2.91 -3.11 -10.46
C GLY A 35 -4.44 -3.14 -10.52
N LEU A 36 -5.00 -2.91 -11.72
CA LEU A 36 -6.45 -2.92 -11.95
C LEU A 36 -7.12 -4.23 -11.57
N ASN A 37 -6.44 -5.35 -11.74
CA ASN A 37 -7.02 -6.66 -11.43
C ASN A 37 -7.09 -6.94 -9.93
N GLN A 38 -6.19 -6.39 -9.11
CA GLN A 38 -6.27 -6.49 -7.65
C GLN A 38 -7.52 -5.77 -7.13
N VAL A 39 -7.84 -4.61 -7.70
CA VAL A 39 -9.09 -3.88 -7.42
C VAL A 39 -10.29 -4.72 -7.85
N ASN A 40 -10.32 -5.14 -9.12
CA ASN A 40 -11.45 -5.87 -9.70
C ASN A 40 -11.74 -7.20 -8.99
N VAL A 41 -10.70 -8.00 -8.67
CA VAL A 41 -10.92 -9.28 -7.98
C VAL A 41 -11.47 -9.07 -6.56
N THR A 42 -11.11 -7.98 -5.90
CA THR A 42 -11.64 -7.61 -4.58
C THR A 42 -13.13 -7.27 -4.68
N GLU A 43 -13.53 -6.46 -5.65
CA GLU A 43 -14.94 -6.10 -5.87
C GLU A 43 -15.80 -7.31 -6.27
N LEU A 44 -15.27 -8.19 -7.13
CA LEU A 44 -15.91 -9.46 -7.49
C LEU A 44 -16.07 -10.39 -6.28
N TYR A 45 -15.05 -10.48 -5.42
CA TYR A 45 -15.11 -11.26 -4.19
C TYR A 45 -16.19 -10.75 -3.26
N LEU A 46 -16.25 -9.44 -3.01
CA LEU A 46 -17.27 -8.84 -2.15
C LEU A 46 -18.69 -9.13 -2.64
N ALA A 47 -18.96 -9.01 -3.94
CA ALA A 47 -20.26 -9.36 -4.53
C ALA A 47 -20.57 -10.86 -4.37
N SER A 48 -19.55 -11.73 -4.48
CA SER A 48 -19.74 -13.19 -4.34
C SER A 48 -20.18 -13.61 -2.94
N LEU A 49 -19.77 -12.88 -1.91
CA LEU A 49 -20.22 -13.12 -0.52
C LEU A 49 -21.71 -12.89 -0.33
N GLU A 50 -22.33 -12.06 -1.16
CA GLU A 50 -23.78 -11.81 -1.20
C GLU A 50 -24.52 -12.76 -2.19
N GLY A 51 -23.80 -13.71 -2.79
CA GLY A 51 -24.35 -14.60 -3.81
C GLY A 51 -24.71 -13.91 -5.12
N ARG A 52 -24.13 -12.73 -5.40
CA ARG A 52 -24.38 -11.94 -6.62
C ARG A 52 -23.28 -12.15 -7.67
N ILE A 53 -23.68 -12.12 -8.93
CA ILE A 53 -22.77 -11.92 -10.06
C ILE A 53 -22.53 -10.42 -10.23
N GLY A 54 -21.31 -10.03 -10.56
CA GLY A 54 -20.91 -8.63 -10.73
C GLY A 54 -19.97 -8.18 -9.63
N ILE A 55 -20.01 -6.91 -9.30
CA ILE A 55 -19.09 -6.28 -8.34
C ILE A 55 -19.85 -5.68 -7.15
N GLU A 56 -19.18 -5.61 -6.01
CA GLU A 56 -19.51 -4.71 -4.90
C GLU A 56 -18.39 -3.67 -4.81
N HIS A 57 -18.77 -2.40 -4.82
CA HIS A 57 -17.85 -1.31 -5.07
C HIS A 57 -16.90 -1.04 -3.89
N LEU A 58 -15.63 -0.81 -4.22
CA LEU A 58 -14.69 -0.14 -3.34
C LEU A 58 -14.88 1.36 -3.49
N GLU A 59 -14.97 2.11 -2.39
CA GLU A 59 -15.33 3.53 -2.42
C GLU A 59 -14.40 4.39 -3.28
N PHE A 60 -13.12 4.07 -3.32
CA PHE A 60 -12.17 4.81 -4.15
C PHE A 60 -12.31 4.51 -5.65
N ALA A 61 -12.82 3.33 -6.02
CA ALA A 61 -13.04 2.97 -7.41
C ALA A 61 -14.20 3.76 -8.03
N ASP A 62 -15.11 4.27 -7.20
CA ASP A 62 -16.24 5.14 -7.60
C ASP A 62 -15.88 6.63 -7.68
N PHE A 63 -14.62 7.01 -7.53
CA PHE A 63 -14.25 8.41 -7.67
C PHE A 63 -14.57 8.95 -9.06
N PRO A 64 -15.03 10.22 -9.17
CA PRO A 64 -15.60 10.75 -10.40
C PRO A 64 -14.61 10.86 -11.57
N TYR A 65 -13.32 10.82 -11.27
CA TYR A 65 -12.27 10.85 -12.28
C TYR A 65 -11.35 9.65 -12.10
N SER A 66 -11.28 8.83 -13.14
CA SER A 66 -10.42 7.66 -13.18
C SER A 66 -9.65 7.56 -14.49
N THR A 67 -8.42 7.12 -14.41
CA THR A 67 -7.57 6.84 -15.56
C THR A 67 -6.53 5.77 -15.17
N PHE A 68 -5.52 5.58 -16.00
CA PHE A 68 -4.43 4.65 -15.75
C PHE A 68 -3.08 5.25 -16.14
N ALA A 69 -2.02 4.74 -15.53
CA ALA A 69 -0.66 5.16 -15.79
C ALA A 69 0.27 4.01 -16.13
N THR A 70 1.35 4.32 -16.87
CA THR A 70 2.50 3.44 -17.06
C THR A 70 3.49 3.60 -15.91
N SER A 71 4.21 2.51 -15.55
CA SER A 71 5.07 2.47 -14.35
C SER A 71 6.53 2.08 -14.62
N TYR A 72 6.96 1.84 -15.87
CA TYR A 72 8.31 1.39 -16.22
C TYR A 72 9.42 2.25 -15.59
N ALA A 73 10.57 1.63 -15.29
CA ALA A 73 11.78 2.31 -14.81
C ALA A 73 12.65 2.82 -15.97
N SER A 74 13.67 3.62 -15.69
CA SER A 74 14.55 4.15 -16.75
C SER A 74 15.41 3.11 -17.44
N ASN A 75 15.61 1.93 -16.82
CA ASN A 75 16.48 0.86 -17.29
C ASN A 75 15.81 -0.51 -17.42
N THR A 76 14.50 -0.62 -17.11
CA THR A 76 13.74 -1.88 -17.18
C THR A 76 12.29 -1.61 -17.59
N ASP A 77 11.68 -2.53 -18.36
CA ASP A 77 10.27 -2.45 -18.76
C ASP A 77 9.32 -2.71 -17.58
N VAL A 78 9.75 -3.52 -16.62
CA VAL A 78 9.06 -3.77 -15.36
C VAL A 78 9.84 -3.09 -14.24
N THR A 79 9.16 -2.25 -13.47
CA THR A 79 9.80 -1.47 -12.40
C THR A 79 9.86 -2.24 -11.09
N ASP A 80 10.71 -1.78 -10.16
CA ASP A 80 10.59 -2.07 -8.73
C ASP A 80 9.98 -0.88 -7.98
N SER A 81 9.62 -1.07 -6.71
CA SER A 81 9.00 -0.04 -5.87
C SER A 81 9.92 1.18 -5.65
N ALA A 82 11.25 1.00 -5.66
CA ALA A 82 12.18 2.12 -5.50
C ALA A 82 12.12 3.09 -6.67
N ALA A 83 12.20 2.57 -7.90
CA ALA A 83 12.11 3.40 -9.10
C ALA A 83 10.69 3.96 -9.32
N ALA A 84 9.66 3.16 -9.07
CA ALA A 84 8.27 3.58 -9.19
C ALA A 84 7.88 4.60 -8.11
N GLY A 85 8.25 4.36 -6.85
CA GLY A 85 8.07 5.31 -5.76
C GLY A 85 8.81 6.62 -6.02
N THR A 86 10.05 6.57 -6.55
CA THR A 86 10.77 7.78 -6.96
C THR A 86 10.03 8.55 -8.06
N ALA A 87 9.47 7.85 -9.06
CA ALA A 87 8.68 8.51 -10.10
C ALA A 87 7.44 9.19 -9.53
N LEU A 88 6.70 8.51 -8.63
CA LEU A 88 5.51 9.05 -7.95
C LEU A 88 5.83 10.16 -6.93
N ALA A 89 7.05 10.16 -6.37
CA ALA A 89 7.47 11.17 -5.43
C ALA A 89 8.05 12.41 -6.09
N THR A 90 8.79 12.26 -7.19
CA THR A 90 9.65 13.35 -7.72
C THR A 90 9.30 13.81 -9.12
N GLY A 91 8.50 13.04 -9.89
CA GLY A 91 8.29 13.29 -11.30
C GLY A 91 9.47 12.91 -12.20
N HIS A 92 10.42 12.12 -11.70
CA HIS A 92 11.60 11.68 -12.46
C HIS A 92 11.68 10.15 -12.51
N LYS A 93 12.00 9.63 -13.71
CA LYS A 93 12.37 8.22 -13.86
C LYS A 93 13.77 7.99 -13.31
N THR A 94 13.95 6.85 -12.65
CA THR A 94 15.26 6.39 -12.16
C THR A 94 15.47 4.92 -12.49
N LYS A 95 16.66 4.39 -12.16
CA LYS A 95 16.98 2.96 -12.30
C LYS A 95 16.36 2.16 -11.15
N SER A 96 16.01 0.91 -11.42
CA SER A 96 15.55 -0.02 -10.39
C SER A 96 16.53 -0.04 -9.21
N GLY A 97 15.98 -0.03 -7.99
CA GLY A 97 16.71 0.00 -6.73
C GLY A 97 17.11 1.38 -6.23
N MET A 98 16.98 2.46 -7.02
CA MET A 98 17.37 3.82 -6.64
C MET A 98 16.20 4.62 -6.05
N LEU A 99 16.49 5.43 -5.05
CA LEU A 99 15.51 6.23 -4.29
C LEU A 99 15.81 7.73 -4.39
N GLY A 100 14.81 8.54 -4.74
CA GLY A 100 14.88 10.00 -4.72
C GLY A 100 16.00 10.62 -5.58
N MET A 101 16.44 9.91 -6.60
CA MET A 101 17.55 10.32 -7.48
C MET A 101 17.16 10.14 -8.94
N THR A 102 17.79 10.91 -9.85
CA THR A 102 17.73 10.63 -11.27
C THR A 102 18.54 9.37 -11.64
N ALA A 103 18.38 8.89 -12.88
CA ALA A 103 19.15 7.74 -13.40
C ALA A 103 20.68 7.97 -13.37
N ASP A 104 21.12 9.23 -13.33
CA ASP A 104 22.54 9.65 -13.24
C ASP A 104 22.99 9.89 -11.79
N SER A 105 22.22 9.41 -10.82
CA SER A 105 22.52 9.51 -9.39
C SER A 105 22.57 10.96 -8.85
N VAL A 106 21.78 11.85 -9.41
CA VAL A 106 21.58 13.21 -8.89
C VAL A 106 20.34 13.23 -8.02
N ALA A 107 20.46 13.67 -6.76
CA ALA A 107 19.34 13.80 -5.82
C ALA A 107 18.28 14.78 -6.36
N VAL A 108 17.00 14.41 -6.24
CA VAL A 108 15.85 15.21 -6.68
C VAL A 108 14.81 15.31 -5.57
N ASN A 109 14.26 16.49 -5.39
CA ASN A 109 13.26 16.75 -4.36
C ASN A 109 11.93 16.09 -4.65
N SER A 110 11.31 15.54 -3.62
CA SER A 110 9.98 14.93 -3.71
C SER A 110 8.84 15.96 -3.56
N ILE A 111 7.64 15.58 -3.95
CA ILE A 111 6.42 16.37 -3.71
C ILE A 111 6.18 16.61 -2.22
N ALA A 112 6.60 15.68 -1.34
CA ALA A 112 6.57 15.85 0.11
C ALA A 112 7.50 16.99 0.56
N TYR A 113 8.72 17.06 0.00
CA TYR A 113 9.64 18.17 0.21
C TYR A 113 9.06 19.50 -0.31
N TRP A 114 8.50 19.52 -1.53
CA TRP A 114 7.88 20.75 -2.08
C TRP A 114 6.71 21.23 -1.21
N ALA A 115 5.89 20.30 -0.70
CA ALA A 115 4.81 20.61 0.25
C ALA A 115 5.36 21.24 1.53
N LYS A 116 6.42 20.66 2.12
CA LYS A 116 7.08 21.19 3.33
C LYS A 116 7.63 22.58 3.10
N GLN A 117 8.35 22.82 1.97
CA GLN A 117 8.87 24.14 1.58
C GLN A 117 7.76 25.16 1.30
N SER A 118 6.56 24.69 0.96
CA SER A 118 5.37 25.53 0.79
C SER A 118 4.62 25.79 2.11
N GLY A 119 5.22 25.42 3.27
CA GLY A 119 4.66 25.63 4.60
C GLY A 119 3.54 24.67 4.99
N LYS A 120 3.40 23.55 4.26
CA LYS A 120 2.44 22.49 4.60
C LYS A 120 3.02 21.57 5.68
N LYS A 121 2.15 20.96 6.46
CA LYS A 121 2.54 19.78 7.23
C LYS A 121 2.65 18.56 6.30
N VAL A 122 3.54 17.64 6.64
CA VAL A 122 3.81 16.44 5.84
C VAL A 122 3.72 15.20 6.72
N GLY A 123 2.97 14.21 6.24
CA GLY A 123 2.92 12.86 6.81
C GLY A 123 3.25 11.82 5.75
N ILE A 124 4.00 10.81 6.15
CA ILE A 124 4.33 9.62 5.34
C ILE A 124 4.04 8.39 6.20
N CYS A 125 3.19 7.50 5.71
CA CYS A 125 2.89 6.28 6.44
C CYS A 125 2.70 5.07 5.51
N THR A 126 2.84 3.90 6.12
CA THR A 126 2.74 2.60 5.45
C THR A 126 2.22 1.55 6.45
N ASN A 127 1.80 0.39 5.97
CA ASN A 127 1.54 -0.79 6.81
C ASN A 127 2.68 -1.84 6.75
N VAL A 128 3.81 -1.48 6.12
CA VAL A 128 5.06 -2.26 6.13
C VAL A 128 6.16 -1.47 6.87
N ILE A 129 7.45 -1.81 6.70
CA ILE A 129 8.54 -1.08 7.38
C ILE A 129 8.63 0.36 6.89
N ILE A 130 8.86 1.29 7.83
CA ILE A 130 8.84 2.72 7.53
C ILE A 130 9.97 3.19 6.62
N ASP A 131 11.05 2.40 6.51
CA ASP A 131 12.21 2.61 5.66
C ASP A 131 12.20 1.71 4.40
N ASP A 132 11.03 1.16 4.01
CA ASP A 132 10.87 0.49 2.72
C ASP A 132 10.91 1.49 1.55
N ALA A 133 11.03 0.96 0.36
CA ALA A 133 11.35 1.72 -0.84
C ALA A 133 10.32 2.81 -1.17
N THR A 134 9.03 2.49 -1.15
CA THR A 134 7.98 3.42 -1.56
C THR A 134 7.87 4.62 -0.61
N PRO A 135 7.75 4.46 0.73
CA PRO A 135 7.78 5.60 1.62
C PRO A 135 9.13 6.33 1.59
N ALA A 136 10.26 5.60 1.51
CA ALA A 136 11.60 6.17 1.46
C ALA A 136 11.83 7.12 0.28
N ALA A 137 11.21 6.87 -0.88
CA ALA A 137 11.32 7.73 -2.05
C ALA A 137 10.80 9.16 -1.81
N PHE A 138 9.99 9.39 -0.79
CA PHE A 138 9.45 10.70 -0.43
C PHE A 138 10.36 11.52 0.47
N TYR A 139 11.40 10.92 1.08
CA TYR A 139 12.29 11.61 2.03
C TYR A 139 13.78 11.26 1.90
N ALA A 140 14.14 10.21 1.15
CA ALA A 140 15.51 9.74 1.07
C ALA A 140 16.08 9.81 -0.36
N HIS A 141 17.43 9.87 -0.44
CA HIS A 141 18.22 9.89 -1.66
C HIS A 141 19.29 8.82 -1.56
N GLN A 142 19.07 7.64 -2.15
CA GLN A 142 19.97 6.51 -2.08
C GLN A 142 20.11 5.82 -3.44
N THR A 143 21.33 5.38 -3.76
CA THR A 143 21.58 4.59 -4.97
C THR A 143 21.11 3.15 -4.86
N ASN A 144 20.74 2.71 -3.65
CA ASN A 144 20.26 1.36 -3.38
C ASN A 144 19.26 1.37 -2.23
N ARG A 145 18.03 0.84 -2.47
CA ARG A 145 16.98 0.69 -1.46
C ARG A 145 17.36 -0.18 -0.25
N GLY A 146 18.40 -0.99 -0.38
CA GLY A 146 18.94 -1.82 0.71
C GLY A 146 19.80 -1.05 1.72
N HIS A 147 20.06 0.25 1.52
CA HIS A 147 20.79 1.10 2.46
C HIS A 147 19.85 1.57 3.58
N TYR A 148 19.21 0.64 4.31
CA TYR A 148 18.15 0.92 5.28
C TYR A 148 18.57 1.92 6.36
N HIS A 149 19.75 1.75 6.99
CA HIS A 149 20.17 2.67 8.04
C HIS A 149 20.42 4.10 7.54
N PRO A 150 21.13 4.36 6.42
CA PRO A 150 21.18 5.68 5.79
C PRO A 150 19.80 6.26 5.42
N ILE A 151 18.86 5.43 4.97
CA ILE A 151 17.47 5.86 4.70
C ILE A 151 16.81 6.35 5.99
N GLY A 152 16.93 5.60 7.08
CA GLY A 152 16.39 5.99 8.39
C GLY A 152 17.01 7.28 8.94
N MET A 153 18.32 7.52 8.71
CA MET A 153 18.97 8.80 9.02
C MET A 153 18.32 9.96 8.26
N GLN A 154 18.13 9.81 6.95
CA GLN A 154 17.49 10.84 6.12
C GLN A 154 16.01 11.06 6.48
N MET A 155 15.29 10.03 6.96
CA MET A 155 13.96 10.18 7.52
C MET A 155 13.95 11.12 8.73
N ALA A 156 14.87 10.91 9.68
CA ALA A 156 14.99 11.77 10.87
C ALA A 156 15.29 13.22 10.49
N GLU A 157 16.17 13.45 9.50
CA GLU A 157 16.58 14.76 9.02
C GLU A 157 15.49 15.48 8.19
N SER A 158 14.49 14.75 7.64
CA SER A 158 13.45 15.32 6.77
C SER A 158 12.61 16.41 7.43
N GLY A 159 12.48 16.36 8.76
CA GLY A 159 11.67 17.30 9.55
C GLY A 159 10.18 17.21 9.25
N TYR A 160 9.68 16.11 8.66
CA TYR A 160 8.24 15.91 8.44
C TYR A 160 7.50 15.72 9.76
N ASP A 161 6.20 15.89 9.76
CA ASP A 161 5.41 16.02 10.98
C ASP A 161 4.89 14.68 11.52
N TYR A 162 4.73 13.68 10.63
CA TYR A 162 4.20 12.37 10.97
C TYR A 162 4.81 11.25 10.14
N PHE A 163 5.23 10.19 10.82
CA PHE A 163 5.57 8.90 10.22
C PHE A 163 4.84 7.77 10.93
N ALA A 164 4.46 6.73 10.18
CA ALA A 164 3.95 5.50 10.78
C ALA A 164 4.18 4.28 9.90
N GLY A 165 4.29 3.13 10.55
CA GLY A 165 4.46 1.82 9.91
C GLY A 165 4.95 0.76 10.88
N SER A 166 5.53 -0.32 10.35
CA SER A 166 6.42 -1.20 11.10
C SER A 166 7.72 -0.46 11.41
N ASP A 167 8.45 -0.90 12.43
CA ASP A 167 9.71 -0.27 12.83
C ASP A 167 10.80 -0.42 11.73
N PHE A 168 11.90 0.29 11.87
CA PHE A 168 13.04 0.24 10.95
C PHE A 168 13.55 -1.17 10.70
N ARG A 169 13.97 -1.45 9.46
CA ARG A 169 14.59 -2.73 9.07
C ARG A 169 15.92 -2.93 9.80
N ARG A 170 16.74 -1.88 9.86
CA ARG A 170 18.04 -1.87 10.53
C ARG A 170 18.14 -0.68 11.49
N PRO A 171 17.53 -0.74 12.67
CA PRO A 171 17.50 0.39 13.59
C PRO A 171 18.88 0.76 14.14
N VAL A 172 19.83 -0.19 14.21
CA VAL A 172 21.19 0.04 14.74
C VAL A 172 22.24 -0.37 13.72
N GLU A 173 23.15 0.54 13.40
CA GLU A 173 24.33 0.28 12.59
C GLU A 173 25.53 1.09 13.11
N ASN A 174 26.72 0.46 13.21
CA ASN A 174 27.97 1.08 13.70
C ASN A 174 27.81 1.82 15.05
N GLY A 175 26.93 1.32 15.92
CA GLY A 175 26.65 1.91 17.23
C GLY A 175 25.70 3.13 17.21
N VAL A 176 25.17 3.52 16.06
CA VAL A 176 24.15 4.58 15.92
C VAL A 176 22.78 3.93 15.93
N ASP A 177 21.91 4.37 16.85
CA ASP A 177 20.52 3.92 16.98
C ASP A 177 19.55 4.96 16.42
N LEU A 178 18.80 4.58 15.38
CA LEU A 178 17.85 5.45 14.70
C LEU A 178 16.72 5.94 15.62
N HIS A 179 16.35 5.16 16.64
CA HIS A 179 15.33 5.62 17.61
C HIS A 179 15.83 6.83 18.38
N THR A 180 17.10 6.81 18.80
CA THR A 180 17.75 7.93 19.46
C THR A 180 17.90 9.11 18.51
N VAL A 181 18.38 8.87 17.29
CA VAL A 181 18.52 9.92 16.26
C VAL A 181 17.19 10.62 16.00
N CYS A 182 16.10 9.88 15.80
CA CYS A 182 14.78 10.47 15.61
C CYS A 182 14.33 11.30 16.83
N ALA A 183 14.59 10.81 18.06
CA ALA A 183 14.24 11.55 19.27
C ALA A 183 15.04 12.87 19.37
N ASP A 184 16.34 12.85 19.03
CA ASP A 184 17.21 14.05 18.99
C ASP A 184 16.72 15.07 17.94
N HIS A 185 16.08 14.59 16.86
CA HIS A 185 15.41 15.44 15.85
C HIS A 185 13.99 15.86 16.26
N GLY A 186 13.58 15.61 17.51
CA GLY A 186 12.31 16.07 18.09
C GLY A 186 11.11 15.19 17.77
N TYR A 187 11.31 13.96 17.33
CA TYR A 187 10.22 13.01 17.16
C TYR A 187 9.84 12.35 18.48
N THR A 188 8.54 12.32 18.76
CA THR A 188 7.96 11.52 19.82
C THR A 188 7.61 10.14 19.29
N TRP A 189 8.05 9.07 19.96
CA TRP A 189 7.68 7.70 19.63
C TRP A 189 6.36 7.30 20.29
N ALA A 190 5.51 6.62 19.53
CA ALA A 190 4.28 5.99 20.02
C ALA A 190 4.25 4.52 19.56
N TYR A 191 4.10 3.62 20.51
CA TYR A 191 4.06 2.18 20.30
C TYR A 191 2.61 1.69 20.39
N GLY A 192 1.99 1.54 19.22
CA GLY A 192 0.58 1.20 19.09
C GLY A 192 -0.35 2.42 19.18
N TYR A 193 -1.62 2.15 18.88
CA TYR A 193 -2.62 3.19 18.70
C TYR A 193 -2.96 3.95 19.98
N ASP A 194 -3.04 3.26 21.13
CA ASP A 194 -3.37 3.90 22.42
C ASP A 194 -2.32 4.91 22.84
N GLU A 195 -1.03 4.59 22.68
CA GLU A 195 0.04 5.55 22.95
C GLU A 195 -0.01 6.73 21.97
N ALA A 196 -0.28 6.48 20.69
CA ALA A 196 -0.41 7.55 19.71
C ALA A 196 -1.55 8.51 20.08
N ARG A 197 -2.72 7.98 20.48
CA ARG A 197 -3.86 8.78 20.94
C ARG A 197 -3.53 9.62 22.20
N ALA A 198 -2.75 9.08 23.10
CA ALA A 198 -2.34 9.80 24.30
C ALA A 198 -1.34 10.92 24.00
N LYS A 199 -0.50 10.75 22.96
CA LYS A 199 0.64 11.64 22.67
C LYS A 199 0.39 12.68 21.60
N TRP A 200 -0.51 12.44 20.63
CA TRP A 200 -0.67 13.31 19.46
C TRP A 200 -0.97 14.77 19.79
N GLN A 201 -1.69 15.05 20.88
CA GLN A 201 -2.04 16.41 21.29
C GLN A 201 -0.82 17.21 21.74
N SER A 202 0.17 16.57 22.37
CA SER A 202 1.38 17.20 22.91
C SER A 202 2.56 17.13 21.94
N ALA A 203 2.70 16.06 21.15
CA ALA A 203 3.83 15.88 20.26
C ALA A 203 3.87 16.91 19.15
N GLU A 204 5.04 17.48 18.84
CA GLU A 204 5.24 18.33 17.66
C GLU A 204 5.42 17.49 16.39
N LYS A 205 6.20 16.43 16.49
CA LYS A 205 6.40 15.41 15.45
C LYS A 205 6.18 14.04 16.07
N LEU A 206 5.56 13.12 15.34
CA LEU A 206 5.21 11.79 15.85
C LEU A 206 5.67 10.69 14.91
N ILE A 207 6.28 9.65 15.47
CA ILE A 207 6.49 8.37 14.81
C ILE A 207 5.65 7.33 15.54
N MET A 208 4.74 6.67 14.79
CA MET A 208 3.88 5.62 15.32
C MET A 208 4.26 4.28 14.71
N VAL A 209 4.59 3.31 15.54
CA VAL A 209 4.96 1.95 15.14
C VAL A 209 4.15 0.92 15.89
N GLN A 210 4.29 -0.35 15.50
CA GLN A 210 3.64 -1.48 16.17
C GLN A 210 3.98 -1.52 17.67
N ARG A 211 3.10 -2.09 18.48
CA ARG A 211 3.29 -2.24 19.94
C ARG A 211 4.53 -3.09 20.25
N LYS A 212 5.24 -2.72 21.34
CA LYS A 212 6.48 -3.42 21.77
C LYS A 212 6.28 -4.87 22.19
N ASP A 213 5.07 -5.23 22.63
CA ASP A 213 4.68 -6.60 23.03
C ASP A 213 4.16 -7.45 21.87
N ARG A 214 4.23 -6.92 20.64
CA ARG A 214 3.84 -7.59 19.39
C ARG A 214 5.05 -7.81 18.48
N PRO A 215 4.95 -8.68 17.46
CA PRO A 215 5.94 -8.72 16.41
C PRO A 215 6.21 -7.31 15.85
N ARG A 216 7.45 -7.02 15.51
CA ARG A 216 7.84 -5.69 15.00
C ARG A 216 7.06 -5.30 13.74
N ASP A 217 6.87 -6.24 12.83
CA ASP A 217 6.18 -6.02 11.59
C ASP A 217 4.65 -6.08 11.81
N ILE A 218 3.91 -5.17 11.20
CA ILE A 218 2.45 -5.19 11.19
C ILE A 218 2.02 -6.41 10.37
N PRO A 219 1.22 -7.34 10.94
CA PRO A 219 0.78 -8.52 10.20
C PRO A 219 -0.16 -8.17 9.04
N TYR A 220 -0.22 -9.05 8.04
CA TYR A 220 -1.30 -9.00 7.04
C TYR A 220 -2.68 -8.89 7.70
N THR A 221 -3.59 -8.22 7.03
CA THR A 221 -4.96 -8.02 7.55
C THR A 221 -5.63 -9.33 7.97
N ILE A 222 -5.38 -10.42 7.24
CA ILE A 222 -5.95 -11.73 7.55
C ILE A 222 -5.34 -12.37 8.82
N ASP A 223 -4.14 -11.98 9.22
CA ASP A 223 -3.40 -12.52 10.37
C ASP A 223 -3.47 -11.62 11.60
N ARG A 224 -3.98 -10.38 11.45
CA ARG A 224 -4.06 -9.42 12.55
C ARG A 224 -5.00 -9.87 13.65
N THR A 225 -4.64 -9.47 14.86
CA THR A 225 -5.49 -9.51 16.05
C THR A 225 -5.96 -8.10 16.41
N GLU A 226 -6.89 -7.97 17.35
CA GLU A 226 -7.36 -6.67 17.85
C GLU A 226 -6.26 -5.80 18.48
N GLN A 227 -5.11 -6.39 18.79
CA GLN A 227 -3.97 -5.70 19.41
C GLN A 227 -3.00 -5.12 18.38
N ASP A 228 -3.10 -5.54 17.13
CA ASP A 228 -2.22 -5.09 16.04
C ASP A 228 -2.72 -3.80 15.42
N LEU A 229 -1.81 -2.95 14.93
CA LEU A 229 -2.16 -1.72 14.23
C LEU A 229 -2.94 -2.01 12.94
N THR A 230 -3.91 -1.17 12.65
CA THR A 230 -4.65 -1.14 11.38
C THR A 230 -4.27 0.08 10.55
N MET A 231 -4.43 0.01 9.24
CA MET A 231 -4.24 1.19 8.38
C MET A 231 -5.17 2.35 8.77
N SER A 232 -6.40 2.06 9.15
CA SER A 232 -7.35 3.08 9.62
C SER A 232 -6.83 3.83 10.85
N GLN A 233 -6.24 3.12 11.84
CA GLN A 233 -5.63 3.75 13.02
C GLN A 233 -4.41 4.61 12.66
N ILE A 234 -3.60 4.14 11.72
CA ILE A 234 -2.44 4.87 11.19
C ILE A 234 -2.90 6.17 10.50
N VAL A 235 -3.88 6.08 9.62
CA VAL A 235 -4.40 7.23 8.86
C VAL A 235 -5.13 8.22 9.76
N GLU A 236 -5.96 7.75 10.71
CA GLU A 236 -6.63 8.61 11.68
C GLU A 236 -5.65 9.42 12.52
N THR A 237 -4.59 8.75 13.04
CA THR A 237 -3.53 9.43 13.78
C THR A 237 -2.83 10.48 12.92
N GLY A 238 -2.53 10.16 11.67
CA GLY A 238 -1.93 11.08 10.71
C GLY A 238 -2.79 12.31 10.45
N ILE A 239 -4.09 12.13 10.19
CA ILE A 239 -5.03 13.25 10.00
C ILE A 239 -5.02 14.17 11.22
N ASN A 240 -5.09 13.60 12.42
CA ASN A 240 -5.12 14.38 13.66
C ASN A 240 -3.80 15.15 13.89
N MET A 241 -2.65 14.52 13.65
CA MET A 241 -1.33 15.18 13.73
C MET A 241 -1.18 16.31 12.71
N LEU A 242 -1.61 16.08 11.49
CA LEU A 242 -1.47 17.03 10.39
C LEU A 242 -2.46 18.20 10.49
N MET A 243 -3.62 18.00 11.09
CA MET A 243 -4.61 19.06 11.32
C MET A 243 -4.30 19.92 12.56
N LYS A 244 -3.57 19.39 13.54
CA LYS A 244 -3.29 20.07 14.78
C LYS A 244 -2.57 21.41 14.55
N ASN A 245 -3.15 22.53 15.01
CA ASN A 245 -2.60 23.89 14.89
C ASN A 245 -2.17 24.25 13.45
N ASN A 246 -2.86 23.73 12.44
CA ASN A 246 -2.47 23.86 11.05
C ASN A 246 -3.50 24.69 10.25
N LYS A 247 -3.11 25.90 9.85
CA LYS A 247 -3.89 26.78 8.96
C LYS A 247 -3.52 26.62 7.48
N ASN A 248 -2.35 26.05 7.19
CA ASN A 248 -1.78 26.01 5.85
C ASN A 248 -2.17 24.75 5.06
N GLY A 249 -2.64 23.70 5.74
CA GLY A 249 -2.98 22.42 5.12
C GLY A 249 -1.79 21.45 5.12
N PHE A 250 -1.96 20.31 4.45
CA PHE A 250 -0.99 19.22 4.51
C PHE A 250 -0.86 18.45 3.18
N PHE A 251 0.24 17.72 3.08
CA PHE A 251 0.43 16.60 2.18
C PHE A 251 0.55 15.33 3.02
N PHE A 252 -0.25 14.32 2.71
CA PHE A 252 -0.27 13.06 3.42
C PHE A 252 -0.17 11.88 2.44
N MET A 253 1.00 11.24 2.39
CA MET A 253 1.22 10.00 1.65
C MET A 253 0.88 8.81 2.54
N VAL A 254 0.10 7.88 2.00
CA VAL A 254 -0.35 6.66 2.65
C VAL A 254 -0.09 5.48 1.73
N GLU A 255 0.70 4.52 2.18
CA GLU A 255 1.00 3.31 1.43
C GLU A 255 0.30 2.09 2.00
N GLY A 256 -0.31 1.30 1.11
CA GLY A 256 -0.74 -0.07 1.36
C GLY A 256 0.30 -1.07 0.87
N GLY A 257 1.44 -1.16 1.56
CA GLY A 257 2.60 -1.96 1.14
C GLY A 257 2.38 -3.47 1.24
N ALA A 258 1.52 -3.91 2.16
CA ALA A 258 1.24 -5.34 2.36
C ALA A 258 0.54 -6.00 1.15
N ILE A 259 -0.12 -5.22 0.27
CA ILE A 259 -0.78 -5.73 -0.94
C ILE A 259 0.25 -6.38 -1.86
N ASP A 260 1.39 -5.71 -2.10
CA ASP A 260 2.48 -6.23 -2.93
C ASP A 260 3.07 -7.53 -2.36
N HIS A 261 3.36 -7.55 -1.07
CA HIS A 261 3.90 -8.73 -0.39
C HIS A 261 2.97 -9.94 -0.54
N ALA A 262 1.65 -9.74 -0.40
CA ALA A 262 0.65 -10.78 -0.60
C ALA A 262 0.59 -11.25 -2.06
N CYS A 263 0.72 -10.33 -3.03
CA CYS A 263 0.79 -10.64 -4.46
C CYS A 263 2.06 -11.41 -4.84
N HIS A 264 3.21 -11.08 -4.26
CA HIS A 264 4.44 -11.88 -4.40
C HIS A 264 4.23 -13.31 -3.90
N GLY A 265 3.48 -13.46 -2.79
CA GLY A 265 3.03 -14.75 -2.29
C GLY A 265 1.97 -15.44 -3.17
N ARG A 266 1.42 -14.80 -4.17
CA ARG A 266 0.25 -15.28 -4.96
C ARG A 266 -0.93 -15.67 -4.06
N ASP A 267 -1.09 -15.02 -2.94
CA ASP A 267 -2.10 -15.31 -1.92
C ASP A 267 -3.34 -14.41 -2.15
N ALA A 268 -4.31 -14.91 -2.91
CA ALA A 268 -5.45 -14.12 -3.35
C ALA A 268 -6.28 -13.57 -2.18
N MET A 269 -6.54 -14.39 -1.16
CA MET A 269 -7.36 -13.92 -0.03
C MET A 269 -6.62 -12.90 0.83
N THR A 270 -5.32 -13.09 1.07
CA THR A 270 -4.49 -12.12 1.78
C THR A 270 -4.45 -10.81 1.00
N THR A 271 -4.20 -10.84 -0.33
CA THR A 271 -4.26 -9.67 -1.21
C THR A 271 -5.60 -8.93 -1.11
N ILE A 272 -6.72 -9.65 -1.24
CA ILE A 272 -8.08 -9.08 -1.15
C ILE A 272 -8.31 -8.41 0.20
N LYS A 273 -7.89 -9.05 1.30
CA LYS A 273 -8.04 -8.48 2.66
C LYS A 273 -7.24 -7.20 2.84
N ASP A 274 -6.02 -7.14 2.30
CA ASP A 274 -5.19 -5.94 2.40
C ASP A 274 -5.70 -4.80 1.49
N VAL A 275 -6.28 -5.11 0.31
CA VAL A 275 -6.99 -4.10 -0.51
C VAL A 275 -8.24 -3.57 0.21
N ILE A 276 -8.99 -4.41 0.92
CA ILE A 276 -10.14 -3.97 1.73
C ILE A 276 -9.67 -3.05 2.87
N ASP A 277 -8.61 -3.40 3.62
CA ASP A 277 -8.06 -2.57 4.70
C ASP A 277 -7.55 -1.22 4.18
N PHE A 278 -6.93 -1.21 2.98
CA PHE A 278 -6.55 0.01 2.28
C PHE A 278 -7.76 0.87 1.96
N ASN A 279 -8.84 0.29 1.43
CA ASN A 279 -10.10 0.99 1.16
C ASN A 279 -10.72 1.56 2.45
N GLU A 280 -10.73 0.81 3.56
CA GLU A 280 -11.22 1.31 4.85
C GLU A 280 -10.42 2.53 5.32
N SER A 281 -9.11 2.57 5.08
CA SER A 281 -8.29 3.73 5.40
C SER A 281 -8.60 4.93 4.50
N ILE A 282 -8.94 4.72 3.23
CA ILE A 282 -9.36 5.78 2.29
C ILE A 282 -10.70 6.38 2.69
N LYS A 283 -11.61 5.61 3.30
CA LYS A 283 -12.89 6.14 3.82
C LYS A 283 -12.70 7.31 4.79
N LEU A 284 -11.63 7.29 5.60
CA LEU A 284 -11.30 8.41 6.50
C LEU A 284 -10.95 9.69 5.72
N ALA A 285 -10.24 9.55 4.60
CA ALA A 285 -9.97 10.68 3.71
C ALA A 285 -11.23 11.17 2.98
N ILE A 286 -12.13 10.26 2.59
CA ILE A 286 -13.44 10.60 2.01
C ILE A 286 -14.28 11.36 3.03
N ASP A 287 -14.32 10.93 4.28
CA ASP A 287 -15.06 11.62 5.34
C ASP A 287 -14.46 12.99 5.68
N PHE A 288 -13.13 13.12 5.55
CA PHE A 288 -12.45 14.42 5.61
C PHE A 288 -12.85 15.29 4.42
N TYR A 289 -12.81 14.74 3.20
CA TYR A 289 -13.25 15.45 1.99
C TYR A 289 -14.69 15.96 2.09
N LYS A 290 -15.63 15.16 2.58
CA LYS A 290 -17.02 15.59 2.78
C LYS A 290 -17.14 16.83 3.67
N LYS A 291 -16.23 17.01 4.63
CA LYS A 291 -16.15 18.19 5.52
C LYS A 291 -15.43 19.38 4.86
N HIS A 292 -14.50 19.11 3.94
CA HIS A 292 -13.65 20.10 3.29
C HIS A 292 -13.62 19.96 1.75
N PRO A 293 -14.78 19.87 1.06
CA PRO A 293 -14.84 19.48 -0.35
C PRO A 293 -14.17 20.47 -1.31
N LYS A 294 -14.09 21.74 -0.91
CA LYS A 294 -13.49 22.82 -1.71
C LYS A 294 -11.98 23.00 -1.45
N GLU A 295 -11.39 22.25 -0.55
CA GLU A 295 -9.99 22.42 -0.14
C GLU A 295 -9.19 21.10 -0.23
N THR A 296 -9.84 19.98 -0.53
CA THR A 296 -9.23 18.64 -0.49
C THR A 296 -9.08 18.06 -1.88
N LEU A 297 -7.94 17.42 -2.12
CA LEU A 297 -7.68 16.50 -3.24
C LEU A 297 -7.32 15.14 -2.67
N ILE A 298 -7.95 14.08 -3.16
CA ILE A 298 -7.57 12.69 -2.88
C ILE A 298 -7.12 12.06 -4.20
N VAL A 299 -5.93 11.47 -4.19
CA VAL A 299 -5.37 10.69 -5.29
C VAL A 299 -5.13 9.28 -4.77
N VAL A 300 -5.64 8.27 -5.46
CA VAL A 300 -5.40 6.85 -5.19
C VAL A 300 -4.77 6.23 -6.43
N THR A 301 -3.60 5.65 -6.28
CA THR A 301 -2.88 5.00 -7.38
C THR A 301 -2.11 3.79 -6.87
N ALA A 302 -1.32 3.17 -7.73
CA ALA A 302 -0.33 2.15 -7.39
C ALA A 302 1.02 2.53 -8.02
N ASP A 303 2.07 1.95 -7.51
CA ASP A 303 3.42 2.13 -8.04
C ASP A 303 3.71 1.17 -9.20
N HIS A 304 3.25 -0.08 -9.12
CA HIS A 304 3.25 -1.10 -10.17
C HIS A 304 2.13 -2.12 -9.95
N GLU A 305 2.06 -3.11 -10.81
CA GLU A 305 1.26 -4.31 -10.65
C GLU A 305 2.18 -5.46 -10.22
N THR A 306 1.68 -6.36 -9.36
CA THR A 306 2.42 -7.53 -8.90
C THR A 306 1.62 -8.81 -9.07
N GLY A 307 2.29 -9.84 -9.58
CA GLY A 307 1.77 -11.21 -9.68
C GLY A 307 0.97 -11.51 -10.93
N GLY A 308 0.45 -10.49 -11.61
CA GLY A 308 -0.42 -10.68 -12.77
C GLY A 308 -1.67 -11.46 -12.42
N ILE A 309 -2.38 -11.08 -11.34
CA ILE A 309 -3.63 -11.75 -10.94
C ILE A 309 -4.70 -11.60 -12.00
N VAL A 310 -5.40 -12.70 -12.30
CA VAL A 310 -6.50 -12.73 -13.24
C VAL A 310 -7.70 -13.46 -12.63
N PRO A 311 -8.86 -12.79 -12.49
CA PRO A 311 -10.12 -13.46 -12.23
C PRO A 311 -10.59 -14.20 -13.51
N GLY A 312 -10.44 -15.50 -13.51
CA GLY A 312 -10.73 -16.39 -14.64
C GLY A 312 -9.59 -17.38 -14.94
N ASN A 313 -9.94 -18.66 -15.06
CA ASN A 313 -8.97 -19.72 -15.31
C ASN A 313 -9.55 -20.84 -16.21
N GLY A 314 -10.59 -20.51 -16.99
CA GLY A 314 -11.27 -21.42 -17.93
C GLY A 314 -12.80 -21.34 -17.83
N PRO A 315 -13.45 -21.82 -16.76
CA PRO A 315 -14.89 -21.62 -16.57
C PRO A 315 -15.27 -20.14 -16.48
N TYR A 316 -16.43 -19.79 -17.05
CA TYR A 316 -16.94 -18.40 -16.99
C TYR A 316 -17.58 -18.05 -15.65
N HIS A 317 -17.89 -19.04 -14.82
CA HIS A 317 -18.42 -18.85 -13.48
C HIS A 317 -17.29 -18.96 -12.45
N LEU A 318 -17.14 -17.94 -11.62
CA LEU A 318 -16.15 -17.89 -10.55
C LEU A 318 -16.79 -18.33 -9.24
N ASN A 319 -16.02 -18.99 -8.39
CA ASN A 319 -16.45 -19.41 -7.04
C ASN A 319 -15.62 -18.65 -6.00
N LEU A 320 -15.56 -17.32 -6.12
CA LEU A 320 -14.72 -16.48 -5.27
C LEU A 320 -15.09 -16.55 -3.78
N ASP A 321 -16.36 -16.86 -3.48
CA ASP A 321 -16.85 -17.13 -2.13
C ASP A 321 -16.06 -18.25 -1.41
N LEU A 322 -15.44 -19.18 -2.13
CA LEU A 322 -14.57 -20.20 -1.52
C LEU A 322 -13.38 -19.60 -0.77
N LEU A 323 -12.89 -18.44 -1.20
CA LEU A 323 -11.77 -17.76 -0.55
C LEU A 323 -12.08 -17.36 0.91
N GLN A 324 -13.34 -17.15 1.28
CA GLN A 324 -13.73 -16.85 2.67
C GLN A 324 -13.30 -17.91 3.67
N HIS A 325 -12.98 -19.13 3.20
CA HIS A 325 -12.55 -20.23 4.02
C HIS A 325 -11.05 -20.21 4.34
N GLN A 326 -10.28 -19.29 3.74
CA GLN A 326 -8.91 -19.03 4.17
C GLN A 326 -8.92 -18.14 5.42
N THR A 327 -8.30 -18.63 6.50
CA THR A 327 -8.33 -18.00 7.83
C THR A 327 -7.03 -17.32 8.22
N CYS A 328 -5.94 -17.56 7.47
CA CYS A 328 -4.64 -16.95 7.70
C CYS A 328 -3.81 -16.94 6.40
N SER A 329 -2.74 -16.13 6.36
CA SER A 329 -1.84 -16.07 5.21
C SER A 329 -1.09 -17.38 4.97
N THR A 330 -0.58 -17.55 3.75
CA THR A 330 0.29 -18.69 3.41
C THR A 330 1.56 -18.73 4.26
N ASP A 331 2.08 -17.56 4.66
CA ASP A 331 3.23 -17.48 5.55
C ASP A 331 2.91 -18.01 6.96
N ALA A 332 1.74 -17.64 7.48
CA ALA A 332 1.26 -18.17 8.76
C ALA A 332 1.02 -19.69 8.72
N VAL A 333 0.50 -20.22 7.59
CA VAL A 333 0.38 -21.68 7.38
C VAL A 333 1.75 -22.35 7.39
N THR A 334 2.72 -21.77 6.70
CA THR A 334 4.11 -22.27 6.66
C THR A 334 4.69 -22.35 8.09
N GLU A 335 4.45 -21.31 8.91
CA GLU A 335 4.92 -21.30 10.29
C GLU A 335 4.17 -22.34 11.19
N LYS A 336 2.85 -22.52 10.98
CA LYS A 336 2.11 -23.62 11.65
C LYS A 336 2.74 -24.99 11.31
N LEU A 337 3.07 -25.24 10.05
CA LEU A 337 3.72 -26.48 9.61
C LEU A 337 5.13 -26.63 10.20
N ASN A 338 5.92 -25.55 10.26
CA ASN A 338 7.24 -25.53 10.90
C ASN A 338 7.13 -25.88 12.39
N ASN A 339 6.15 -25.32 13.10
CA ASN A 339 5.92 -25.58 14.52
C ASN A 339 5.51 -27.04 14.77
N LEU A 340 4.70 -27.62 13.88
CA LEU A 340 4.38 -29.04 13.93
C LEU A 340 5.63 -29.90 13.79
N LYS A 341 6.53 -29.57 12.87
CA LYS A 341 7.76 -30.33 12.63
C LYS A 341 8.76 -30.23 13.79
N ARG A 342 8.91 -29.04 14.39
CA ARG A 342 9.75 -28.81 15.59
C ARG A 342 9.32 -29.65 16.79
N ASN A 343 8.06 -30.01 16.87
CA ASN A 343 7.48 -30.82 17.99
C ASN A 343 7.81 -32.32 17.88
N ARG A 344 8.93 -32.72 17.36
CA ARG A 344 9.59 -34.04 17.25
C ARG A 344 8.69 -35.31 17.26
N MET A 345 7.37 -35.22 17.42
CA MET A 345 6.43 -36.33 17.26
C MET A 345 6.17 -36.54 15.76
N ARG A 346 6.13 -37.79 15.31
CA ARG A 346 5.76 -38.12 13.94
C ARG A 346 4.40 -37.50 13.63
N LYS A 347 4.31 -36.70 12.55
CA LYS A 347 3.06 -36.12 12.07
C LYS A 347 2.51 -36.97 10.94
N THR A 348 1.26 -37.32 11.07
CA THR A 348 0.54 -38.09 10.06
C THR A 348 -0.05 -37.18 9.01
N TRP A 349 -0.43 -37.77 7.88
CA TRP A 349 -1.17 -37.01 6.84
C TRP A 349 -2.48 -36.39 7.42
N ASP A 350 -3.15 -37.07 8.35
CA ASP A 350 -4.37 -36.54 8.99
C ASP A 350 -4.08 -35.28 9.83
N ASP A 351 -2.94 -35.20 10.51
CA ASP A 351 -2.51 -33.96 11.21
C ASP A 351 -2.35 -32.81 10.25
N ILE A 352 -1.78 -33.06 9.06
CA ILE A 352 -1.58 -32.04 8.04
C ILE A 352 -2.90 -31.66 7.38
N LYS A 353 -3.77 -32.61 7.07
CA LYS A 353 -5.14 -32.34 6.59
C LYS A 353 -5.90 -31.43 7.56
N ALA A 354 -5.75 -31.64 8.86
CA ALA A 354 -6.37 -30.79 9.88
C ALA A 354 -5.89 -29.33 9.76
N VAL A 355 -4.58 -29.09 9.64
CA VAL A 355 -4.02 -27.74 9.44
C VAL A 355 -4.52 -27.10 8.16
N LEU A 356 -4.50 -27.83 7.03
CA LEU A 356 -4.94 -27.31 5.74
C LEU A 356 -6.46 -27.07 5.72
N SER A 357 -7.23 -27.91 6.43
CA SER A 357 -8.67 -27.72 6.59
C SER A 357 -9.00 -26.47 7.43
N GLU A 358 -8.31 -26.25 8.55
CA GLU A 358 -8.47 -25.07 9.39
C GLU A 358 -8.07 -23.80 8.64
N SER A 359 -6.94 -23.85 7.91
CA SER A 359 -6.34 -22.67 7.31
C SER A 359 -6.95 -22.28 5.96
N TYR A 360 -7.38 -23.25 5.16
CA TYR A 360 -7.89 -23.01 3.78
C TYR A 360 -9.28 -23.61 3.53
N GLY A 361 -9.90 -24.26 4.50
CA GLY A 361 -11.17 -24.95 4.32
C GLY A 361 -11.09 -26.21 3.46
N LEU A 362 -9.89 -26.65 3.04
CA LEU A 362 -9.71 -27.82 2.20
C LEU A 362 -10.20 -29.09 2.90
N PHE A 363 -10.67 -30.09 2.12
CA PHE A 363 -11.26 -31.36 2.59
C PHE A 363 -12.62 -31.22 3.29
N THR A 364 -12.96 -30.05 3.83
CA THR A 364 -14.22 -29.86 4.59
C THR A 364 -15.18 -28.93 3.87
N LYS A 365 -14.80 -27.69 3.64
CA LYS A 365 -15.59 -26.66 2.93
C LYS A 365 -15.31 -26.69 1.44
N VAL A 366 -14.07 -26.88 1.06
CA VAL A 366 -13.59 -26.98 -0.31
C VAL A 366 -13.29 -28.44 -0.61
N LYS A 367 -14.15 -29.07 -1.43
CA LYS A 367 -14.00 -30.48 -1.81
C LYS A 367 -12.86 -30.65 -2.80
N LEU A 368 -12.03 -31.66 -2.58
CA LEU A 368 -10.93 -32.04 -3.46
C LEU A 368 -11.27 -33.31 -4.24
N SER A 369 -10.74 -33.41 -5.46
CA SER A 369 -10.67 -34.67 -6.19
C SER A 369 -9.52 -35.55 -5.65
N GLU A 370 -9.53 -36.82 -5.92
CA GLU A 370 -8.46 -37.76 -5.56
C GLU A 370 -7.07 -37.28 -6.09
N SER A 371 -7.02 -36.79 -7.31
CA SER A 371 -5.78 -36.25 -7.91
C SER A 371 -5.26 -35.00 -7.17
N GLU A 372 -6.17 -34.12 -6.72
CA GLU A 372 -5.80 -32.93 -5.96
C GLU A 372 -5.31 -33.31 -4.55
N GLU A 373 -5.95 -34.29 -3.91
CA GLU A 373 -5.49 -34.80 -2.60
C GLU A 373 -4.11 -35.47 -2.74
N ASN A 374 -3.89 -36.28 -3.78
CA ASN A 374 -2.59 -36.90 -4.06
C ASN A 374 -1.48 -35.87 -4.25
N THR A 375 -1.76 -34.75 -4.96
CA THR A 375 -0.80 -33.64 -5.13
C THR A 375 -0.37 -33.04 -3.79
N LEU A 376 -1.30 -32.89 -2.86
CA LEU A 376 -0.99 -32.40 -1.49
C LEU A 376 -0.28 -33.45 -0.65
N HIS A 377 -0.63 -34.72 -0.81
CA HIS A 377 0.02 -35.83 -0.13
C HIS A 377 1.49 -35.97 -0.54
N GLU A 378 1.80 -35.91 -1.83
CA GLU A 378 3.19 -35.88 -2.32
C GLU A 378 4.01 -34.74 -1.70
N ALA A 379 3.38 -33.55 -1.56
CA ALA A 379 4.06 -32.41 -0.92
C ALA A 379 4.25 -32.62 0.60
N TYR A 380 3.31 -33.30 1.25
CA TYR A 380 3.45 -33.73 2.64
C TYR A 380 4.60 -34.72 2.81
N GLU A 381 4.68 -35.78 1.98
CA GLU A 381 5.79 -36.74 2.02
C GLU A 381 7.14 -36.04 1.89
N ALA A 382 7.27 -35.12 0.92
CA ALA A 382 8.50 -34.33 0.74
C ALA A 382 8.83 -33.46 1.97
N ALA A 383 7.81 -32.90 2.64
CA ALA A 383 8.01 -31.99 3.76
C ALA A 383 8.25 -32.72 5.08
N PHE A 384 7.59 -33.85 5.33
CA PHE A 384 7.53 -34.52 6.65
C PHE A 384 8.15 -35.91 6.71
N GLU A 385 8.17 -36.65 5.58
CA GLU A 385 8.71 -38.01 5.52
C GLU A 385 10.06 -38.07 4.79
N GLY A 386 10.44 -37.02 4.05
CA GLY A 386 11.76 -36.91 3.40
C GLY A 386 12.89 -36.59 4.38
N ASP A 387 14.12 -36.95 3.99
CA ASP A 387 15.34 -36.69 4.77
C ASP A 387 15.79 -35.22 4.73
N ALA A 388 14.85 -34.25 4.58
CA ALA A 388 15.18 -32.84 4.55
C ALA A 388 15.82 -32.38 5.86
N LYS A 389 17.06 -31.85 5.79
CA LYS A 389 17.73 -31.26 6.95
C LYS A 389 16.93 -30.08 7.49
N GLU A 390 17.09 -29.80 8.78
CA GLU A 390 16.38 -28.70 9.47
C GLU A 390 16.51 -27.36 8.75
N GLU A 391 17.67 -27.07 8.18
CA GLU A 391 17.94 -25.87 7.37
C GLU A 391 17.00 -25.70 6.14
N ASN A 392 16.41 -26.80 5.65
CA ASN A 392 15.52 -26.82 4.49
C ASN A 392 14.03 -26.91 4.83
N TRP A 393 13.68 -26.96 6.12
CA TRP A 393 12.28 -27.15 6.52
C TRP A 393 11.37 -26.00 6.07
N TYR A 394 11.86 -24.76 6.16
CA TYR A 394 11.06 -23.62 5.70
C TYR A 394 10.68 -23.78 4.21
N SER A 395 11.63 -24.14 3.38
CA SER A 395 11.41 -24.32 1.93
C SER A 395 10.39 -25.44 1.63
N THR A 396 10.51 -26.61 2.28
CA THR A 396 9.59 -27.75 2.03
C THR A 396 8.19 -27.49 2.56
N ASN A 397 8.06 -26.90 3.76
CA ASN A 397 6.77 -26.56 4.34
C ASN A 397 6.09 -25.41 3.60
N SER A 398 6.86 -24.41 3.14
CA SER A 398 6.37 -23.34 2.27
C SER A 398 5.86 -23.88 0.94
N ALA A 399 6.51 -24.91 0.35
CA ALA A 399 6.04 -25.54 -0.88
C ALA A 399 4.69 -26.27 -0.67
N LEU A 400 4.48 -26.94 0.46
CA LEU A 400 3.21 -27.57 0.81
C LEU A 400 2.09 -26.52 1.01
N ALA A 401 2.37 -25.46 1.79
CA ALA A 401 1.43 -24.38 2.01
C ALA A 401 1.05 -23.68 0.68
N ALA A 402 2.04 -23.45 -0.19
CA ALA A 402 1.83 -22.84 -1.51
C ALA A 402 0.98 -23.71 -2.43
N LYS A 403 1.18 -25.04 -2.44
CA LYS A 403 0.32 -25.96 -3.22
C LYS A 403 -1.13 -25.92 -2.73
N ALA A 404 -1.34 -25.88 -1.41
CA ALA A 404 -2.68 -25.80 -0.84
C ALA A 404 -3.38 -24.47 -1.20
N ARG A 405 -2.68 -23.35 -1.10
CA ARG A 405 -3.14 -22.01 -1.54
C ARG A 405 -3.46 -22.00 -3.04
N ASP A 406 -2.53 -22.48 -3.88
CA ASP A 406 -2.71 -22.51 -5.35
C ASP A 406 -3.93 -23.35 -5.75
N LEU A 407 -4.23 -24.40 -4.98
CA LEU A 407 -5.41 -25.21 -5.17
C LEU A 407 -6.68 -24.42 -4.83
N LEU A 408 -6.71 -23.71 -3.71
CA LEU A 408 -7.84 -22.86 -3.34
C LEU A 408 -8.06 -21.74 -4.37
N ASN A 409 -6.99 -21.04 -4.79
CA ASN A 409 -7.05 -20.00 -5.83
C ASN A 409 -7.68 -20.55 -7.12
N ARG A 410 -7.20 -21.70 -7.59
CA ARG A 410 -7.72 -22.35 -8.81
C ARG A 410 -9.20 -22.72 -8.69
N LYS A 411 -9.62 -23.26 -7.53
CA LYS A 411 -11.02 -23.60 -7.25
C LYS A 411 -11.91 -22.36 -7.20
N ALA A 412 -11.39 -21.26 -6.71
CA ALA A 412 -12.07 -19.97 -6.70
C ALA A 412 -12.15 -19.32 -8.09
N GLY A 413 -11.39 -19.82 -9.07
CA GLY A 413 -11.35 -19.26 -10.42
C GLY A 413 -10.28 -18.17 -10.61
N ILE A 414 -9.24 -18.14 -9.76
CA ILE A 414 -8.14 -17.18 -9.87
C ILE A 414 -6.90 -17.84 -10.45
N SER A 415 -6.22 -17.08 -11.30
CA SER A 415 -4.90 -17.40 -11.85
C SER A 415 -3.90 -16.30 -11.54
N TRP A 416 -2.62 -16.66 -11.50
CA TRP A 416 -1.48 -15.76 -11.34
C TRP A 416 -0.46 -16.02 -12.44
N ALA A 417 0.10 -14.96 -13.00
CA ALA A 417 1.14 -15.08 -14.04
C ALA A 417 2.50 -15.43 -13.44
N SER A 418 2.83 -14.85 -12.28
CA SER A 418 4.12 -15.07 -11.61
C SER A 418 4.02 -14.69 -10.13
N GLY A 419 5.16 -14.74 -9.40
CA GLY A 419 5.34 -14.14 -8.07
C GLY A 419 6.23 -12.89 -8.15
N SER A 420 6.25 -12.18 -9.28
CA SER A 420 7.06 -10.98 -9.51
C SER A 420 6.19 -9.85 -10.03
N HIS A 421 6.75 -8.63 -10.09
CA HIS A 421 6.05 -7.51 -10.69
C HIS A 421 5.74 -7.76 -12.16
N SER A 422 4.74 -7.07 -12.69
CA SER A 422 4.39 -7.07 -14.11
C SER A 422 4.36 -5.65 -14.69
N GLY A 423 4.43 -5.55 -16.02
CA GLY A 423 4.32 -4.29 -16.76
C GLY A 423 2.87 -3.83 -16.96
N GLY A 424 1.93 -4.30 -16.13
CA GLY A 424 0.54 -3.89 -16.16
C GLY A 424 0.35 -2.39 -15.91
N TYR A 425 -0.72 -1.82 -16.47
CA TYR A 425 -1.11 -0.45 -16.11
C TYR A 425 -1.57 -0.40 -14.65
N VAL A 426 -1.29 0.74 -13.99
CA VAL A 426 -1.77 1.03 -12.65
C VAL A 426 -2.97 1.98 -12.70
N PRO A 427 -3.97 1.83 -11.80
CA PRO A 427 -5.11 2.74 -11.75
C PRO A 427 -4.71 4.11 -11.19
N VAL A 428 -5.48 5.14 -11.56
CA VAL A 428 -5.42 6.46 -10.95
C VAL A 428 -6.86 6.92 -10.74
N PHE A 429 -7.31 6.99 -9.49
CA PHE A 429 -8.63 7.45 -9.09
C PHE A 429 -8.50 8.75 -8.32
N THR A 430 -9.32 9.75 -8.65
CA THR A 430 -9.19 11.08 -8.04
C THR A 430 -10.53 11.73 -7.76
N ILE A 431 -10.59 12.46 -6.64
CA ILE A 431 -11.75 13.27 -6.24
C ILE A 431 -11.29 14.57 -5.56
N GLY A 432 -12.04 15.63 -5.75
CA GLY A 432 -11.82 16.91 -5.09
C GLY A 432 -11.26 17.98 -6.01
N VAL A 433 -10.58 18.95 -5.42
CA VAL A 433 -10.07 20.13 -6.13
C VAL A 433 -9.09 19.74 -7.24
N GLY A 434 -9.42 20.07 -8.49
CA GLY A 434 -8.56 19.83 -9.66
C GLY A 434 -8.45 18.36 -10.09
N ALA A 435 -9.27 17.47 -9.53
CA ALA A 435 -9.27 16.03 -9.85
C ALA A 435 -9.52 15.76 -11.35
N GLU A 436 -10.26 16.63 -12.05
CA GLU A 436 -10.52 16.56 -13.48
C GLU A 436 -9.27 16.68 -14.37
N LYS A 437 -8.13 17.09 -13.80
CA LYS A 437 -6.85 17.19 -14.51
C LYS A 437 -6.15 15.86 -14.73
N TYR A 438 -6.57 14.82 -13.99
CA TYR A 438 -6.08 13.45 -14.17
C TYR A 438 -6.91 12.76 -15.25
N HIS A 439 -6.50 12.89 -16.50
CA HIS A 439 -7.21 12.35 -17.65
C HIS A 439 -6.25 11.87 -18.75
N GLY A 440 -6.76 11.04 -19.65
CA GLY A 440 -5.95 10.42 -20.69
C GLY A 440 -5.02 9.33 -20.08
N ARG A 441 -4.14 8.77 -20.88
CA ARG A 441 -3.10 7.87 -20.39
C ARG A 441 -1.97 8.67 -19.78
N LEU A 442 -1.68 8.44 -18.52
CA LEU A 442 -0.59 9.08 -17.78
C LEU A 442 0.69 8.22 -17.79
N ASN A 443 1.80 8.87 -17.50
CA ASN A 443 2.99 8.23 -16.97
C ASN A 443 3.03 8.49 -15.45
N ASN A 444 3.57 7.58 -14.65
CA ASN A 444 3.60 7.78 -13.20
C ASN A 444 4.36 9.06 -12.77
N ILE A 445 5.26 9.58 -13.59
CA ILE A 445 5.92 10.89 -13.37
C ILE A 445 4.97 12.09 -13.49
N ASP A 446 3.86 11.94 -14.19
CA ASP A 446 2.90 13.05 -14.38
C ASP A 446 2.07 13.28 -13.12
N ILE A 447 1.86 12.24 -12.32
CA ILE A 447 0.97 12.28 -11.15
C ILE A 447 1.44 13.30 -10.09
N PRO A 448 2.71 13.28 -9.60
CA PRO A 448 3.17 14.26 -8.64
C PRO A 448 3.22 15.68 -9.24
N GLU A 449 3.48 15.80 -10.54
CA GLU A 449 3.51 17.07 -11.25
C GLU A 449 2.12 17.74 -11.31
N ILE A 450 1.09 16.97 -11.64
CA ILE A 450 -0.31 17.41 -11.65
C ILE A 450 -0.73 17.78 -10.22
N THR A 451 -0.42 16.91 -9.23
CA THR A 451 -0.75 17.13 -7.82
C THR A 451 -0.11 18.44 -7.31
N ALA A 452 1.18 18.64 -7.55
CA ALA A 452 1.91 19.84 -7.10
C ALA A 452 1.33 21.14 -7.70
N LYS A 453 0.96 21.12 -8.98
CA LYS A 453 0.30 22.26 -9.64
C LYS A 453 -1.07 22.57 -9.01
N ILE A 454 -1.87 21.56 -8.72
CA ILE A 454 -3.20 21.73 -8.09
C ILE A 454 -3.04 22.29 -6.68
N ALA A 455 -2.06 21.78 -5.91
CA ALA A 455 -1.82 22.21 -4.54
C ALA A 455 -1.01 23.51 -4.42
N GLY A 456 -0.47 24.03 -5.53
CA GLY A 456 0.34 25.24 -5.55
C GLY A 456 1.69 25.10 -4.84
N TYR A 457 2.27 23.89 -4.84
CA TYR A 457 3.57 23.64 -4.22
C TYR A 457 4.69 24.29 -5.06
N LYS A 458 5.66 24.87 -4.36
CA LYS A 458 6.86 25.45 -4.98
C LYS A 458 7.92 24.35 -5.12
N LYS A 459 8.35 24.14 -6.35
CA LYS A 459 9.45 23.23 -6.67
C LYS A 459 10.81 23.84 -6.35
#